data_a126fc2487d7970b8f773b303b7bce09
#
_entry.id   a126fc2487d7970b8f773b303b7bce09
#
_cell.length_a   1.000
_cell.length_b   1.000
_cell.length_c   1.000
_cell.angle_alpha   90.00
_cell.angle_beta   90.00
_cell.angle_gamma   90.00
#
_symmetry.space_group_name_H-M   'P 1'
#
loop_
_entity.id
_entity.type
_entity.pdbx_description
1 polymer ?
#
loop_
_entity_poly.entity_id
_entity_poly.type
_entity_poly.pdbx_seq_one_letter_code
_entity_poly.pdbx_strand_id
1 'polypeptide(L)'
;MKLFCKDFFHFTKEAFSRFFKILWPSFLSNTLWALATPIQTGILGRLSADAIAANSVSTTMFQYLKVITIGEASASAVLIGTTIGEGKGTTKVKEYSKTLQVIYLIIGSVLGISLFFLRIPLLSLYDLTQNAYQMADQILIILSIVMVGMSYQMPTGIGIIKGGGDVKYMICLL
;
A
#
# COMPACT_ATOMS: atom_id res chain seq x y z
N MET A 1 28.77 12.19 6.73
CA MET A 1 29.46 11.52 5.61
C MET A 1 29.21 12.37 4.36
N LYS A 2 30.24 13.02 3.80
CA LYS A 2 30.09 13.84 2.58
C LYS A 2 30.18 12.89 1.39
N LEU A 3 29.06 12.62 0.72
CA LEU A 3 29.05 11.87 -0.53
C LEU A 3 29.60 12.76 -1.65
N PHE A 4 30.71 12.39 -2.24
CA PHE A 4 31.28 13.07 -3.40
C PHE A 4 30.68 12.46 -4.68
N CYS A 5 30.46 13.28 -5.73
CA CYS A 5 29.94 12.81 -7.02
C CYS A 5 30.77 11.67 -7.67
N LYS A 6 32.05 11.52 -7.27
CA LYS A 6 32.90 10.41 -7.68
C LYS A 6 32.50 9.05 -7.13
N ASP A 7 31.84 9.01 -5.96
CA ASP A 7 31.39 7.75 -5.32
C ASP A 7 30.17 7.14 -6.05
N PHE A 8 29.45 7.95 -6.83
CA PHE A 8 28.32 7.50 -7.65
C PHE A 8 28.72 6.61 -8.84
N PHE A 9 29.97 6.69 -9.30
CA PHE A 9 30.46 5.93 -10.46
C PHE A 9 31.31 4.71 -10.11
N HIS A 10 31.54 4.44 -8.82
CA HIS A 10 32.24 3.23 -8.37
C HIS A 10 31.26 2.08 -8.16
N PHE A 11 30.79 1.48 -9.25
CA PHE A 11 29.98 0.26 -9.23
C PHE A 11 30.86 -0.96 -8.93
N THR A 12 30.83 -1.43 -7.70
CA THR A 12 31.44 -2.72 -7.35
C THR A 12 30.51 -3.83 -7.87
N LYS A 13 31.04 -4.85 -8.56
CA LYS A 13 30.26 -6.00 -9.06
C LYS A 13 29.39 -6.65 -7.98
N GLU A 14 29.87 -6.65 -6.73
CA GLU A 14 29.11 -7.18 -5.58
C GLU A 14 27.90 -6.33 -5.22
N ALA A 15 28.00 -5.00 -5.23
CA ALA A 15 26.89 -4.10 -4.98
C ALA A 15 25.82 -4.23 -6.07
N PHE A 16 26.23 -4.36 -7.33
CA PHE A 16 25.33 -4.59 -8.46
C PHE A 16 24.59 -5.94 -8.36
N SER A 17 25.30 -7.01 -8.00
CA SER A 17 24.70 -8.32 -7.81
C SER A 17 23.68 -8.34 -6.65
N ARG A 18 24.00 -7.67 -5.53
CA ARG A 18 23.05 -7.53 -4.39
C ARG A 18 21.82 -6.71 -4.78
N PHE A 19 22.05 -5.60 -5.49
CA PHE A 19 20.96 -4.75 -5.99
C PHE A 19 20.01 -5.54 -6.91
N PHE A 20 20.53 -6.29 -7.87
CA PHE A 20 19.73 -7.10 -8.79
C PHE A 20 18.96 -8.21 -8.08
N LYS A 21 19.54 -8.86 -7.07
CA LYS A 21 18.85 -9.88 -6.27
C LYS A 21 17.65 -9.35 -5.51
N ILE A 22 17.68 -8.09 -5.10
CA ILE A 22 16.58 -7.42 -4.39
C ILE A 22 15.57 -6.84 -5.37
N LEU A 23 16.06 -6.27 -6.47
CA LEU A 23 15.25 -5.58 -7.47
C LEU A 23 14.38 -6.57 -8.28
N TRP A 24 14.94 -7.71 -8.67
CA TRP A 24 14.26 -8.67 -9.53
C TRP A 24 12.93 -9.18 -8.97
N PRO A 25 12.85 -9.67 -7.72
CA PRO A 25 11.59 -10.09 -7.13
C PRO A 25 10.59 -8.94 -6.98
N SER A 26 11.05 -7.76 -6.57
CA SER A 26 10.18 -6.58 -6.46
C SER A 26 9.65 -6.11 -7.81
N PHE A 27 10.48 -6.18 -8.85
CA PHE A 27 10.06 -5.87 -10.23
C PHE A 27 8.99 -6.84 -10.71
N LEU A 28 9.19 -8.14 -10.48
CA LEU A 28 8.22 -9.18 -10.88
C LEU A 28 6.87 -8.98 -10.19
N SER A 29 6.85 -8.74 -8.87
CA SER A 29 5.62 -8.45 -8.12
C SER A 29 4.89 -7.21 -8.66
N ASN A 30 5.61 -6.12 -8.89
CA ASN A 30 4.99 -4.89 -9.43
C ASN A 30 4.47 -5.09 -10.86
N THR A 31 5.17 -5.88 -11.68
CA THR A 31 4.72 -6.20 -13.05
C THR A 31 3.45 -7.04 -13.02
N LEU A 32 3.36 -8.05 -12.15
CA LEU A 32 2.15 -8.86 -11.99
C LEU A 32 0.96 -8.00 -11.53
N TRP A 33 1.18 -7.08 -10.60
CA TRP A 33 0.17 -6.11 -10.15
C TRP A 33 -0.31 -5.22 -11.30
N ALA A 34 0.64 -4.71 -12.09
CA ALA A 34 0.34 -3.84 -13.24
C ALA A 34 -0.46 -4.57 -14.33
N LEU A 35 -0.22 -5.86 -14.51
CA LEU A 35 -0.98 -6.70 -15.46
C LEU A 35 -2.35 -7.09 -14.93
N ALA A 36 -2.50 -7.29 -13.62
CA ALA A 36 -3.77 -7.66 -13.01
C ALA A 36 -4.84 -6.57 -13.19
N THR A 37 -4.46 -5.29 -13.09
CA THR A 37 -5.39 -4.16 -13.19
C THR A 37 -6.12 -4.07 -14.54
N PRO A 38 -5.45 -4.08 -15.72
CA PRO A 38 -6.15 -4.05 -16.99
C PRO A 38 -6.95 -5.34 -17.26
N ILE A 39 -6.51 -6.49 -16.77
CA ILE A 39 -7.29 -7.74 -16.87
C ILE A 39 -8.59 -7.61 -16.09
N GLN A 40 -8.53 -7.11 -14.85
CA GLN A 40 -9.71 -6.85 -14.03
C GLN A 40 -10.69 -5.88 -14.73
N THR A 41 -10.19 -4.78 -15.29
CA THR A 41 -11.00 -3.81 -16.03
C THR A 41 -11.61 -4.44 -17.28
N GLY A 42 -10.88 -5.28 -17.99
CA GLY A 42 -11.37 -6.01 -19.14
C GLY A 42 -12.51 -7.00 -18.80
N ILE A 43 -12.44 -7.67 -17.65
CA ILE A 43 -13.52 -8.53 -17.14
C ILE A 43 -14.75 -7.70 -16.78
N LEU A 44 -14.57 -6.61 -16.06
CA LEU A 44 -15.67 -5.70 -15.69
C LEU A 44 -16.35 -5.10 -16.93
N GLY A 45 -15.57 -4.79 -17.98
CA GLY A 45 -16.11 -4.27 -19.26
C GLY A 45 -17.02 -5.24 -20.00
N ARG A 46 -16.87 -6.53 -19.74
CA ARG A 46 -17.79 -7.55 -20.31
C ARG A 46 -19.11 -7.66 -19.55
N LEU A 47 -19.18 -7.17 -18.32
CA LEU A 47 -20.40 -7.18 -17.51
C LEU A 47 -21.32 -6.00 -17.89
N SER A 48 -20.86 -4.78 -17.73
CA SER A 48 -21.60 -3.57 -18.14
C SER A 48 -20.72 -2.33 -18.04
N ALA A 49 -21.12 -1.26 -18.76
CA ALA A 49 -20.50 0.06 -18.64
C ALA A 49 -20.71 0.64 -17.23
N ASP A 50 -21.85 0.37 -16.60
CA ASP A 50 -22.17 0.77 -15.23
C ASP A 50 -21.20 0.16 -14.21
N ALA A 51 -20.80 -1.10 -14.42
CA ALA A 51 -19.84 -1.78 -13.55
C ALA A 51 -18.44 -1.14 -13.62
N ILE A 52 -18.00 -0.72 -14.83
CA ILE A 52 -16.74 0.01 -14.99
C ILE A 52 -16.81 1.36 -14.27
N ALA A 53 -17.88 2.12 -14.48
CA ALA A 53 -18.08 3.42 -13.85
C ALA A 53 -18.09 3.30 -12.31
N ALA A 54 -18.86 2.36 -11.77
CA ALA A 54 -18.93 2.08 -10.34
C ALA A 54 -17.56 1.71 -9.75
N ASN A 55 -16.83 0.80 -10.41
CA ASN A 55 -15.49 0.39 -9.96
C ASN A 55 -14.49 1.56 -10.02
N SER A 56 -14.51 2.36 -11.09
CA SER A 56 -13.59 3.50 -11.26
C SER A 56 -13.78 4.54 -10.16
N VAL A 57 -15.02 4.92 -9.87
CA VAL A 57 -15.35 5.90 -8.83
C VAL A 57 -14.97 5.35 -7.45
N SER A 58 -15.37 4.11 -7.14
CA SER A 58 -15.10 3.49 -5.85
C SER A 58 -13.60 3.32 -5.59
N THR A 59 -12.85 2.86 -6.58
CA THR A 59 -11.39 2.69 -6.45
C THR A 59 -10.67 4.03 -6.33
N THR A 60 -11.14 5.07 -7.00
CA THR A 60 -10.57 6.42 -6.88
C THR A 60 -10.74 6.95 -5.45
N MET A 61 -11.93 6.85 -4.87
CA MET A 61 -12.19 7.26 -3.48
C MET A 61 -11.32 6.47 -2.49
N PHE A 62 -11.22 5.16 -2.69
CA PHE A 62 -10.38 4.29 -1.87
C PHE A 62 -8.90 4.68 -1.98
N GLN A 63 -8.40 5.01 -3.17
CA GLN A 63 -7.01 5.40 -3.37
C GLN A 63 -6.64 6.70 -2.68
N TYR A 64 -7.54 7.69 -2.60
CA TYR A 64 -7.29 8.93 -1.85
C TYR A 64 -7.01 8.63 -0.37
N LEU A 65 -7.79 7.78 0.27
CA LEU A 65 -7.55 7.40 1.66
C LEU A 65 -6.31 6.50 1.82
N LYS A 66 -6.05 5.65 0.84
CA LYS A 66 -4.86 4.79 0.82
C LYS A 66 -3.53 5.58 0.82
N VAL A 67 -3.50 6.82 0.34
CA VAL A 67 -2.31 7.68 0.42
C VAL A 67 -1.82 7.85 1.85
N ILE A 68 -2.73 7.95 2.83
CA ILE A 68 -2.39 8.04 4.26
C ILE A 68 -1.64 6.78 4.69
N THR A 69 -2.12 5.60 4.28
CA THR A 69 -1.48 4.30 4.58
C THR A 69 -0.08 4.18 3.98
N ILE A 70 0.13 4.75 2.78
CA ILE A 70 1.47 4.81 2.16
C ILE A 70 2.41 5.73 2.97
N GLY A 71 1.90 6.85 3.46
CA GLY A 71 2.63 7.74 4.36
C GLY A 71 3.07 7.05 5.64
N GLU A 72 2.18 6.30 6.28
CA GLU A 72 2.47 5.48 7.48
C GLU A 72 3.57 4.44 7.19
N ALA A 73 3.45 3.74 6.05
CA ALA A 73 4.45 2.75 5.64
C ALA A 73 5.84 3.38 5.48
N SER A 74 5.91 4.55 4.84
CA SER A 74 7.16 5.26 4.62
C SER A 74 7.78 5.76 5.93
N ALA A 75 6.99 6.36 6.80
CA ALA A 75 7.44 6.82 8.11
C ALA A 75 7.97 5.67 8.97
N SER A 76 7.26 4.55 8.95
CA SER A 76 7.63 3.35 9.70
C SER A 76 8.91 2.70 9.19
N ALA A 77 9.11 2.68 7.86
CA ALA A 77 10.34 2.17 7.26
C ALA A 77 11.57 2.98 7.71
N VAL A 78 11.43 4.31 7.79
CA VAL A 78 12.50 5.18 8.29
C VAL A 78 12.76 4.93 9.77
N LEU A 79 11.71 4.85 10.60
CA LEU A 79 11.84 4.63 12.04
C LEU A 79 12.51 3.28 12.36
N ILE A 80 12.07 2.20 11.70
CA ILE A 80 12.65 0.87 11.90
C ILE A 80 14.08 0.82 11.36
N GLY A 81 14.31 1.36 10.15
CA GLY A 81 15.64 1.39 9.53
C GLY A 81 16.66 2.16 10.35
N THR A 82 16.30 3.33 10.89
CA THR A 82 17.18 4.12 11.77
C THR A 82 17.44 3.41 13.11
N THR A 83 16.43 2.79 13.70
CA THR A 83 16.57 2.04 14.96
C THR A 83 17.55 0.88 14.81
N ILE A 84 17.52 0.17 13.68
CA ILE A 84 18.47 -0.91 13.36
C ILE A 84 19.87 -0.33 13.09
N GLY A 85 19.95 0.77 12.31
CA GLY A 85 21.23 1.42 11.98
C GLY A 85 21.96 1.98 13.18
N GLU A 86 21.24 2.41 14.21
CA GLU A 86 21.81 2.89 15.49
C GLU A 86 22.19 1.75 16.44
N GLY A 87 21.98 0.50 16.08
CA GLY A 87 22.36 -0.66 16.89
C GLY A 87 21.57 -0.80 18.19
N LYS A 88 20.35 -0.23 18.29
CA LYS A 88 19.53 -0.21 19.52
C LYS A 88 19.00 -1.58 19.98
N GLY A 89 19.37 -2.64 19.31
CA GLY A 89 19.03 -4.01 19.65
C GLY A 89 17.62 -4.45 19.20
N THR A 90 17.43 -5.74 19.08
CA THR A 90 16.18 -6.36 18.58
C THR A 90 14.96 -6.11 19.46
N THR A 91 15.18 -5.88 20.77
CA THR A 91 14.09 -5.63 21.74
C THR A 91 13.37 -4.32 21.44
N LYS A 92 14.11 -3.23 21.16
CA LYS A 92 13.52 -1.93 20.83
C LYS A 92 12.83 -1.95 19.47
N VAL A 93 13.37 -2.67 18.49
CA VAL A 93 12.72 -2.86 17.18
C VAL A 93 11.37 -3.55 17.34
N LYS A 94 11.28 -4.59 18.19
CA LYS A 94 10.02 -5.29 18.49
C LYS A 94 9.00 -4.38 19.20
N GLU A 95 9.45 -3.56 20.15
CA GLU A 95 8.59 -2.62 20.85
C GLU A 95 7.99 -1.58 19.91
N TYR A 96 8.82 -0.95 19.10
CA TYR A 96 8.35 0.02 18.09
C TYR A 96 7.43 -0.63 17.05
N SER A 97 7.76 -1.85 16.59
CA SER A 97 6.90 -2.57 15.66
C SER A 97 5.51 -2.84 16.22
N LYS A 98 5.40 -3.26 17.49
CA LYS A 98 4.10 -3.46 18.15
C LYS A 98 3.31 -2.16 18.29
N THR A 99 3.96 -1.08 18.69
CA THR A 99 3.33 0.23 18.83
C THR A 99 2.82 0.72 17.47
N LEU A 100 3.62 0.59 16.41
CA LEU A 100 3.22 0.95 15.06
C LEU A 100 2.03 0.14 14.58
N GLN A 101 1.99 -1.17 14.83
CA GLN A 101 0.86 -2.02 14.45
C GLN A 101 -0.46 -1.59 15.12
N VAL A 102 -0.42 -1.16 16.38
CA VAL A 102 -1.61 -0.61 17.06
C VAL A 102 -2.04 0.71 16.41
N ILE A 103 -1.09 1.58 16.09
CA ILE A 103 -1.37 2.85 15.39
C ILE A 103 -2.02 2.58 14.04
N TYR A 104 -1.53 1.61 13.26
CA TYR A 104 -2.11 1.24 11.97
C TYR A 104 -3.56 0.78 12.08
N LEU A 105 -3.88 -0.01 13.11
CA LEU A 105 -5.26 -0.45 13.35
C LEU A 105 -6.17 0.72 13.71
N ILE A 106 -5.69 1.66 14.54
CA ILE A 106 -6.47 2.85 14.92
C ILE A 106 -6.73 3.72 13.68
N ILE A 107 -5.68 4.06 12.93
CA ILE A 107 -5.81 4.91 11.74
C ILE A 107 -6.65 4.19 10.68
N GLY A 108 -6.41 2.89 10.44
CA GLY A 108 -7.20 2.09 9.52
C GLY A 108 -8.69 2.05 9.87
N SER A 109 -9.01 1.94 11.17
CA SER A 109 -10.41 1.99 11.63
C SER A 109 -11.02 3.37 11.39
N VAL A 110 -10.30 4.45 11.68
CA VAL A 110 -10.76 5.81 11.41
C VAL A 110 -10.99 6.03 9.91
N LEU A 111 -10.06 5.58 9.05
CA LEU A 111 -10.19 5.68 7.60
C LEU A 111 -11.35 4.84 7.05
N GLY A 112 -11.54 3.63 7.54
CA GLY A 112 -12.65 2.76 7.15
C GLY A 112 -14.01 3.36 7.54
N ILE A 113 -14.13 3.88 8.77
CA ILE A 113 -15.32 4.57 9.25
C ILE A 113 -15.57 5.84 8.43
N SER A 114 -14.52 6.62 8.17
CA SER A 114 -14.62 7.82 7.34
C SER A 114 -15.13 7.50 5.93
N LEU A 115 -14.60 6.46 5.29
CA LEU A 115 -15.05 6.03 3.97
C LEU A 115 -16.52 5.58 3.99
N PHE A 116 -16.92 4.87 5.04
CA PHE A 116 -18.30 4.41 5.21
C PHE A 116 -19.29 5.57 5.31
N PHE A 117 -19.01 6.62 6.07
CA PHE A 117 -19.89 7.77 6.20
C PHE A 117 -19.81 8.74 5.02
N LEU A 118 -18.63 8.93 4.45
CA LEU A 118 -18.42 9.84 3.33
C LEU A 118 -18.87 9.27 1.98
N ARG A 119 -19.17 7.96 1.87
CA ARG A 119 -19.55 7.33 0.60
C ARG A 119 -20.75 8.01 -0.08
N ILE A 120 -21.80 8.32 0.69
CA ILE A 120 -23.04 8.92 0.16
C ILE A 120 -22.76 10.32 -0.41
N PRO A 121 -22.20 11.28 0.38
CA PRO A 121 -21.93 12.60 -0.14
C PRO A 121 -20.86 12.60 -1.26
N LEU A 122 -19.93 11.66 -1.25
CA LEU A 122 -18.93 11.56 -2.31
C LEU A 122 -19.54 11.02 -3.60
N LEU A 123 -20.40 10.01 -3.53
CA LEU A 123 -21.08 9.47 -4.71
C LEU A 123 -22.01 10.50 -5.36
N SER A 124 -22.62 11.37 -4.56
CA SER A 124 -23.52 12.42 -5.09
C SER A 124 -22.81 13.50 -5.91
N LEU A 125 -21.47 13.56 -5.87
CA LEU A 125 -20.65 14.46 -6.70
C LEU A 125 -20.45 13.94 -8.13
N TYR A 126 -20.81 12.67 -8.36
CA TYR A 126 -20.66 12.04 -9.68
C TYR A 126 -22.02 11.83 -10.32
N ASP A 127 -22.14 12.20 -11.62
CA ASP A 127 -23.31 11.89 -12.44
C ASP A 127 -23.30 10.42 -12.85
N LEU A 128 -23.76 9.55 -11.95
CA LEU A 128 -23.86 8.12 -12.17
C LEU A 128 -25.29 7.72 -12.52
N THR A 129 -25.44 6.72 -13.39
CA THR A 129 -26.73 6.04 -13.56
C THR A 129 -27.18 5.41 -12.25
N GLN A 130 -28.48 5.20 -12.06
CA GLN A 130 -29.01 4.59 -10.85
C GLN A 130 -28.37 3.21 -10.56
N ASN A 131 -28.13 2.42 -11.60
CA ASN A 131 -27.47 1.12 -11.46
C ASN A 131 -26.02 1.25 -11.04
N ALA A 132 -25.25 2.15 -11.68
CA ALA A 132 -23.86 2.41 -11.33
C ALA A 132 -23.72 2.94 -9.89
N TYR A 133 -24.63 3.82 -9.46
CA TYR A 133 -24.67 4.33 -8.10
C TYR A 133 -24.84 3.22 -7.06
N GLN A 134 -25.84 2.33 -7.26
CA GLN A 134 -26.08 1.20 -6.35
C GLN A 134 -24.87 0.24 -6.30
N MET A 135 -24.28 -0.07 -7.44
CA MET A 135 -23.06 -0.89 -7.49
C MET A 135 -21.88 -0.21 -6.78
N ALA A 136 -21.68 1.07 -6.98
CA ALA A 136 -20.60 1.83 -6.33
C ALA A 136 -20.80 1.90 -4.81
N ASP A 137 -22.03 2.08 -4.32
CA ASP A 137 -22.32 2.10 -2.89
C ASP A 137 -21.98 0.75 -2.25
N GLN A 138 -22.37 -0.36 -2.87
CA GLN A 138 -22.03 -1.71 -2.39
C GLN A 138 -20.51 -1.96 -2.37
N ILE A 139 -19.81 -1.55 -3.42
CA ILE A 139 -18.35 -1.66 -3.50
C ILE A 139 -17.68 -0.84 -2.38
N LEU A 140 -18.14 0.39 -2.13
CA LEU A 140 -17.59 1.26 -1.08
C LEU A 140 -17.83 0.72 0.34
N ILE A 141 -18.95 0.05 0.60
CA ILE A 141 -19.18 -0.65 1.87
C ILE A 141 -18.12 -1.74 2.08
N ILE A 142 -17.88 -2.55 1.06
CA ILE A 142 -16.85 -3.61 1.13
C ILE A 142 -15.46 -2.98 1.29
N LEU A 143 -15.13 -1.95 0.51
CA LEU A 143 -13.84 -1.26 0.56
C LEU A 143 -13.62 -0.57 1.91
N SER A 144 -14.65 -0.11 2.61
CA SER A 144 -14.50 0.46 3.96
C SER A 144 -14.03 -0.58 4.99
N ILE A 145 -14.47 -1.82 4.87
CA ILE A 145 -14.00 -2.94 5.70
C ILE A 145 -12.57 -3.33 5.28
N VAL A 146 -12.34 -3.46 3.98
CA VAL A 146 -11.02 -3.79 3.41
C VAL A 146 -9.97 -2.75 3.81
N MET A 147 -10.36 -1.48 3.96
CA MET A 147 -9.46 -0.39 4.34
C MET A 147 -8.77 -0.64 5.68
N VAL A 148 -9.48 -1.19 6.66
CA VAL A 148 -8.91 -1.54 7.96
C VAL A 148 -7.81 -2.61 7.80
N GLY A 149 -8.07 -3.64 7.01
CA GLY A 149 -7.09 -4.70 6.73
C GLY A 149 -5.88 -4.19 5.95
N MET A 150 -6.11 -3.35 4.93
CA MET A 150 -5.04 -2.76 4.11
C MET A 150 -4.16 -1.80 4.92
N SER A 151 -4.74 -1.02 5.82
CA SER A 151 -3.99 -0.12 6.71
C SER A 151 -3.11 -0.86 7.71
N TYR A 152 -3.40 -2.12 8.01
CA TYR A 152 -2.53 -2.96 8.81
C TYR A 152 -1.48 -3.69 7.95
N GLN A 153 -1.92 -4.34 6.86
CA GLN A 153 -1.07 -5.18 6.03
C GLN A 153 0.04 -4.37 5.31
N MET A 154 -0.32 -3.28 4.68
CA MET A 154 0.59 -2.51 3.82
C MET A 154 1.73 -1.85 4.61
N PRO A 155 1.49 -1.10 5.70
CA PRO A 155 2.57 -0.53 6.50
C PRO A 155 3.38 -1.60 7.24
N THR A 156 2.78 -2.70 7.66
CA THR A 156 3.53 -3.82 8.26
C THR A 156 4.50 -4.43 7.27
N GLY A 157 4.05 -4.70 6.03
CA GLY A 157 4.89 -5.27 4.99
C GLY A 157 5.99 -4.30 4.51
N ILE A 158 5.61 -3.11 4.10
CA ILE A 158 6.53 -2.13 3.53
C ILE A 158 7.32 -1.40 4.63
N GLY A 159 6.65 -1.00 5.71
CA GLY A 159 7.26 -0.23 6.79
C GLY A 159 8.15 -1.07 7.68
N ILE A 160 7.60 -2.13 8.28
CA ILE A 160 8.32 -2.90 9.29
C ILE A 160 9.23 -3.96 8.64
N ILE A 161 8.69 -4.83 7.78
CA ILE A 161 9.43 -5.97 7.23
C ILE A 161 10.49 -5.50 6.22
N LYS A 162 10.08 -4.73 5.22
CA LYS A 162 11.01 -4.21 4.20
C LYS A 162 11.96 -3.17 4.79
N GLY A 163 11.48 -2.29 5.67
CA GLY A 163 12.31 -1.34 6.42
C GLY A 163 13.31 -2.02 7.34
N GLY A 164 12.99 -3.21 7.85
CA GLY A 164 13.88 -4.10 8.60
C GLY A 164 14.92 -4.86 7.77
N GLY A 165 14.86 -4.78 6.43
CA GLY A 165 15.82 -5.39 5.50
C GLY A 165 15.42 -6.78 4.99
N ASP A 166 14.32 -7.37 5.43
CA ASP A 166 13.86 -8.69 4.97
C ASP A 166 12.88 -8.61 3.79
N VAL A 167 13.44 -8.26 2.63
CA VAL A 167 12.66 -8.13 1.38
C VAL A 167 12.12 -9.46 0.87
N LYS A 168 12.80 -10.58 1.17
CA LYS A 168 12.38 -11.92 0.70
C LYS A 168 11.10 -12.38 1.38
N TYR A 169 10.97 -12.15 2.68
CA TYR A 169 9.78 -12.52 3.44
C TYR A 169 8.53 -11.76 2.98
N MET A 170 8.70 -10.50 2.58
CA MET A 170 7.62 -9.69 2.06
C MET A 170 7.04 -10.24 0.74
N ILE A 171 7.89 -10.82 -0.12
CA ILE A 171 7.45 -11.36 -1.41
C ILE A 171 6.62 -12.63 -1.24
N CYS A 172 6.90 -13.43 -0.21
CA CYS A 172 6.09 -14.60 0.13
C CYS A 172 4.70 -14.24 0.70
N LEU A 173 4.50 -13.00 1.15
CA LEU A 173 3.24 -12.51 1.74
C LEU A 173 2.33 -11.78 0.73
N LEU A 174 2.84 -11.48 -0.46
CA LEU A 174 2.11 -10.86 -1.59
C LEU A 174 1.54 -11.91 -2.52
#